data_10b59e867a4e54995107c3bab6152bdd
#
_entry.id   10b59e867a4e54995107c3bab6152bdd
#
_cell.length_a   1.000
_cell.length_b   1.000
_cell.length_c   1.000
_cell.angle_alpha   90.00
_cell.angle_beta   90.00
_cell.angle_gamma   90.00
#
_symmetry.space_group_name_H-M   'P 1'
#
loop_
_entity.id
_entity.type
_entity.pdbx_description
1 polymer ?
#
loop_
_entity_poly.entity_id
_entity_poly.type
_entity_poly.pdbx_seq_one_letter_code
_entity_poly.pdbx_strand_id
1 'polypeptide(L)'
;TYVVLQIPQAIVESVFSITDNSFLILLLINLILLFVGMIVNDTTGIILVAPLLLPLAKAIGLDPIQYAAIFGVNLAVGSLTPPYASLLYLGIRIGKVDFVEILPYVGLFLLGYVPVMLLTTYWPDVSLFIPRLFGFI
;
A
#
# COMPACT_ATOMS: atom_id res chain seq x y z
N THR A 1 -13.59 16.79 16.57
CA THR A 1 -14.27 16.05 15.46
C THR A 1 -14.04 16.74 14.11
N TYR A 2 -14.09 18.09 14.03
CA TYR A 2 -13.88 18.84 12.77
C TYR A 2 -12.48 18.69 12.17
N VAL A 3 -11.45 18.62 12.99
CA VAL A 3 -10.04 18.49 12.54
C VAL A 3 -9.81 17.16 11.82
N VAL A 4 -10.42 16.07 12.28
CA VAL A 4 -10.26 14.75 11.67
C VAL A 4 -10.91 14.66 10.27
N LEU A 5 -11.96 15.43 10.02
CA LEU A 5 -12.63 15.49 8.72
C LEU A 5 -11.95 16.44 7.72
N GLN A 6 -11.16 17.40 8.18
CA GLN A 6 -10.45 18.36 7.31
C GLN A 6 -9.14 17.81 6.74
N ILE A 7 -8.46 16.90 7.46
CA ILE A 7 -7.19 16.32 7.00
C ILE A 7 -7.36 15.54 5.68
N PRO A 8 -8.35 14.63 5.52
CA PRO A 8 -8.56 13.94 4.27
C PRO A 8 -8.85 14.86 3.08
N GLN A 9 -9.66 15.91 3.29
CA GLN A 9 -9.95 16.90 2.26
C GLN A 9 -8.71 17.72 1.87
N ALA A 10 -7.91 18.13 2.85
CA ALA A 10 -6.67 18.85 2.58
C ALA A 10 -5.66 18.00 1.79
N ILE A 11 -5.63 16.68 2.01
CA ILE A 11 -4.81 15.75 1.20
C ILE A 11 -5.32 15.73 -0.24
N VAL A 12 -6.63 15.59 -0.44
CA VAL A 12 -7.24 15.59 -1.79
C VAL A 12 -6.89 16.87 -2.53
N GLU A 13 -7.13 18.04 -1.92
CA GLU A 13 -6.83 19.34 -2.52
C GLU A 13 -5.33 19.49 -2.83
N SER A 14 -4.45 19.09 -1.91
CA SER A 14 -3.01 19.16 -2.11
C SER A 14 -2.54 18.29 -3.27
N VAL A 15 -3.06 17.07 -3.40
CA VAL A 15 -2.68 16.15 -4.48
C VAL A 15 -3.21 16.66 -5.83
N PHE A 16 -4.47 17.10 -5.90
CA PHE A 16 -5.04 17.66 -7.13
C PHE A 16 -4.40 18.99 -7.55
N SER A 17 -3.82 19.74 -6.61
CA SER A 17 -3.01 20.93 -6.95
C SER A 17 -1.69 20.60 -7.66
N ILE A 18 -1.20 19.36 -7.49
CA ILE A 18 0.05 18.87 -8.11
C ILE A 18 -0.25 18.20 -9.45
N THR A 19 -1.29 17.37 -9.52
CA THR A 19 -1.64 16.62 -10.73
C THR A 19 -3.10 16.15 -10.72
N ASP A 20 -3.74 16.22 -11.89
CA ASP A 20 -5.07 15.62 -12.15
C ASP A 20 -4.96 14.22 -12.79
N ASN A 21 -3.74 13.75 -13.04
CA ASN A 21 -3.52 12.47 -13.70
C ASN A 21 -3.70 11.32 -12.71
N SER A 22 -4.77 10.53 -12.88
CA SER A 22 -5.09 9.38 -12.03
C SER A 22 -3.94 8.37 -11.93
N PHE A 23 -3.14 8.20 -12.99
CA PHE A 23 -1.97 7.32 -12.98
C PHE A 23 -0.92 7.79 -11.96
N LEU A 24 -0.62 9.09 -11.93
CA LEU A 24 0.33 9.68 -10.99
C LEU A 24 -0.21 9.68 -9.57
N ILE A 25 -1.52 9.89 -9.39
CA ILE A 25 -2.16 9.82 -8.07
C ILE A 25 -2.07 8.39 -7.51
N LEU A 26 -2.33 7.37 -8.33
CA LEU A 26 -2.17 5.97 -7.92
C LEU A 26 -0.73 5.64 -7.55
N LEU A 27 0.24 6.14 -8.32
CA LEU A 27 1.65 5.97 -8.00
C LEU A 27 2.00 6.63 -6.66
N LEU A 28 1.49 7.83 -6.42
CA LEU A 28 1.68 8.55 -5.16
C LEU A 28 1.07 7.79 -3.97
N ILE A 29 -0.14 7.26 -4.13
CA ILE A 29 -0.77 6.40 -3.11
C ILE A 29 0.12 5.20 -2.80
N ASN A 30 0.64 4.49 -3.81
CA ASN A 30 1.54 3.36 -3.61
C ASN A 30 2.80 3.76 -2.84
N LEU A 31 3.44 4.88 -3.20
CA LEU A 31 4.63 5.38 -2.51
C LEU A 31 4.34 5.72 -1.05
N ILE A 32 3.24 6.42 -0.77
CA ILE A 32 2.83 6.76 0.60
C ILE A 32 2.60 5.47 1.40
N LEU A 33 1.86 4.51 0.85
CA LEU A 33 1.55 3.25 1.53
C LEU A 33 2.80 2.40 1.78
N LEU A 34 3.73 2.37 0.82
CA LEU A 34 5.02 1.70 0.99
C LEU A 34 5.81 2.33 2.14
N PHE A 35 5.93 3.66 2.16
CA PHE A 35 6.59 4.39 3.25
C PHE A 35 5.92 4.14 4.61
N VAL A 36 4.61 4.16 4.66
CA VAL A 36 3.85 3.84 5.88
C VAL A 36 4.18 2.43 6.37
N GLY A 37 4.14 1.44 5.47
CA GLY A 37 4.46 0.04 5.79
C GLY A 37 5.91 -0.16 6.27
N MET A 38 6.84 0.69 5.82
CA MET A 38 8.24 0.67 6.28
C MET A 38 8.43 1.22 7.70
N ILE A 39 7.50 2.03 8.21
CA ILE A 39 7.67 2.77 9.48
C ILE A 39 6.69 2.28 10.54
N VAL A 40 5.50 1.87 10.13
CA VAL A 40 4.38 1.56 11.01
C VAL A 40 3.98 0.10 10.87
N ASN A 41 3.52 -0.51 11.97
CA ASN A 41 2.92 -1.84 11.92
C ASN A 41 1.66 -1.85 11.01
N ASP A 42 1.46 -2.94 10.28
CA ASP A 42 0.38 -3.12 9.29
C ASP A 42 -1.01 -2.78 9.87
N THR A 43 -1.31 -3.28 11.06
CA THR A 43 -2.60 -3.03 11.73
C THR A 43 -2.80 -1.54 12.00
N THR A 44 -1.79 -0.86 12.51
CA THR A 44 -1.83 0.58 12.76
C THR A 44 -1.93 1.37 11.45
N GLY A 45 -1.19 0.95 10.43
CA GLY A 45 -1.25 1.52 9.08
C GLY A 45 -2.65 1.44 8.49
N ILE A 46 -3.31 0.28 8.58
CA ILE A 46 -4.67 0.09 8.10
C ILE A 46 -5.64 1.02 8.84
N ILE A 47 -5.62 1.02 10.16
CA ILE A 47 -6.60 1.78 10.98
C ILE A 47 -6.45 3.29 10.78
N LEU A 48 -5.22 3.80 10.67
CA LEU A 48 -4.96 5.23 10.59
C LEU A 48 -4.96 5.77 9.15
N VAL A 49 -4.33 5.05 8.23
CA VAL A 49 -4.04 5.58 6.89
C VAL A 49 -5.12 5.20 5.88
N ALA A 50 -5.78 4.04 6.04
CA ALA A 50 -6.82 3.65 5.09
C ALA A 50 -7.98 4.66 5.03
N PRO A 51 -8.59 5.10 6.16
CA PRO A 51 -9.63 6.11 6.10
C PRO A 51 -9.13 7.48 5.65
N LEU A 52 -7.84 7.77 5.84
CA LEU A 52 -7.23 9.04 5.45
C LEU A 52 -7.08 9.19 3.94
N LEU A 53 -6.67 8.11 3.25
CA LEU A 53 -6.47 8.10 1.80
C LEU A 53 -7.72 7.67 1.00
N LEU A 54 -8.74 7.11 1.66
CA LEU A 54 -9.96 6.67 1.00
C LEU A 54 -10.68 7.77 0.21
N PRO A 55 -10.81 9.03 0.69
CA PRO A 55 -11.40 10.11 -0.09
C PRO A 55 -10.63 10.39 -1.38
N LEU A 56 -9.30 10.35 -1.34
CA LEU A 56 -8.45 10.51 -2.52
C LEU A 56 -8.67 9.37 -3.53
N ALA A 57 -8.73 8.13 -3.07
CA ALA A 57 -9.02 6.97 -3.91
C ALA A 57 -10.40 7.10 -4.58
N LYS A 58 -11.42 7.52 -3.84
CA LYS A 58 -12.77 7.76 -4.38
C LYS A 58 -12.81 8.90 -5.40
N ALA A 59 -12.05 9.96 -5.17
CA ALA A 59 -12.02 11.12 -6.08
C ALA A 59 -11.47 10.76 -7.47
N ILE A 60 -10.59 9.77 -7.57
CA ILE A 60 -10.10 9.24 -8.86
C ILE A 60 -10.93 8.07 -9.40
N GLY A 61 -12.05 7.72 -8.75
CA GLY A 61 -12.94 6.65 -9.19
C GLY A 61 -12.43 5.23 -8.90
N LEU A 62 -11.51 5.08 -7.95
CA LEU A 62 -10.97 3.77 -7.56
C LEU A 62 -12.03 2.96 -6.79
N ASP A 63 -12.22 1.70 -7.20
CA ASP A 63 -13.10 0.78 -6.49
C ASP A 63 -12.58 0.50 -5.06
N PRO A 64 -13.45 0.48 -4.02
CA PRO A 64 -13.03 0.22 -2.65
C PRO A 64 -12.33 -1.13 -2.43
N ILE A 65 -12.71 -2.15 -3.19
CA ILE A 65 -12.08 -3.48 -3.09
C ILE A 65 -10.68 -3.44 -3.73
N GLN A 66 -10.54 -2.79 -4.88
CA GLN A 66 -9.24 -2.56 -5.49
C GLN A 66 -8.34 -1.72 -4.57
N TYR A 67 -8.89 -0.67 -3.96
CA TYR A 67 -8.16 0.12 -2.96
C TYR A 67 -7.66 -0.73 -1.79
N ALA A 68 -8.50 -1.62 -1.26
CA ALA A 68 -8.09 -2.54 -0.19
C ALA A 68 -6.98 -3.51 -0.63
N ALA A 69 -7.03 -4.00 -1.87
CA ALA A 69 -5.98 -4.85 -2.43
C ALA A 69 -4.65 -4.09 -2.57
N ILE A 70 -4.66 -2.87 -3.12
CA ILE A 70 -3.49 -1.99 -3.21
C ILE A 70 -2.90 -1.74 -1.81
N PHE A 71 -3.77 -1.48 -0.84
CA PHE A 71 -3.37 -1.21 0.54
C PHE A 71 -2.65 -2.42 1.15
N GLY A 72 -3.25 -3.61 1.06
CA GLY A 72 -2.68 -4.84 1.59
C GLY A 72 -1.33 -5.21 0.96
N VAL A 73 -1.23 -5.09 -0.38
CA VAL A 73 0.01 -5.36 -1.11
C VAL A 73 1.14 -4.41 -0.66
N ASN A 74 0.88 -3.12 -0.58
CA ASN A 74 1.92 -2.14 -0.22
C ASN A 74 2.38 -2.28 1.23
N LEU A 75 1.47 -2.51 2.19
CA LEU A 75 1.86 -2.72 3.58
C LEU A 75 2.69 -4.00 3.74
N ALA A 76 2.30 -5.09 3.07
CA ALA A 76 3.06 -6.35 3.10
C ALA A 76 4.50 -6.15 2.61
N VAL A 77 4.71 -5.40 1.52
CA VAL A 77 6.05 -5.04 1.04
C VAL A 77 6.79 -4.16 2.05
N GLY A 78 6.10 -3.17 2.59
CA GLY A 78 6.66 -2.26 3.60
C GLY A 78 7.15 -3.00 4.83
N SER A 79 6.39 -3.99 5.34
CA SER A 79 6.75 -4.78 6.52
C SER A 79 7.94 -5.73 6.31
N LEU A 80 8.36 -5.94 5.06
CA LEU A 80 9.61 -6.64 4.70
C LEU A 80 10.79 -5.69 4.48
N THR A 81 10.52 -4.39 4.38
CA THR A 81 11.53 -3.39 4.02
C THR A 81 12.03 -2.64 5.24
N PRO A 82 13.36 -2.54 5.46
CA PRO A 82 13.92 -1.70 6.53
C PRO A 82 13.43 -0.24 6.42
N PRO A 83 13.25 0.50 7.53
CA PRO A 83 13.84 0.24 8.86
C PRO A 83 13.00 -0.61 9.82
N TYR A 84 11.66 -0.63 9.73
CA TYR A 84 10.84 -1.38 10.69
C TYR A 84 10.87 -2.89 10.41
N ALA A 85 10.67 -3.31 9.16
CA ALA A 85 10.86 -4.67 8.64
C ALA A 85 10.46 -5.80 9.62
N SER A 86 9.29 -5.70 10.26
CA SER A 86 8.88 -6.60 11.34
C SER A 86 8.88 -8.08 10.93
N LEU A 87 8.41 -8.39 9.73
CA LEU A 87 8.39 -9.75 9.20
C LEU A 87 9.80 -10.23 8.84
N LEU A 88 10.64 -9.35 8.32
CA LEU A 88 12.03 -9.69 8.01
C LEU A 88 12.80 -10.05 9.29
N TYR A 89 12.70 -9.22 10.33
CA TYR A 89 13.38 -9.51 11.60
C TYR A 89 12.86 -10.79 12.28
N LEU A 90 11.57 -11.07 12.15
CA LEU A 90 11.01 -12.34 12.63
C LEU A 90 11.60 -13.53 11.86
N GLY A 91 11.67 -13.43 10.53
CA GLY A 91 12.28 -14.45 9.68
C GLY A 91 13.75 -14.71 10.02
N ILE A 92 14.53 -13.65 10.23
CA ILE A 92 15.94 -13.72 10.65
C ILE A 92 16.08 -14.49 11.98
N ARG A 93 15.22 -14.18 12.96
CA ARG A 93 15.26 -14.85 14.27
C ARG A 93 14.92 -16.33 14.18
N ILE A 94 13.94 -16.70 13.37
CA ILE A 94 13.53 -18.11 13.17
C ILE A 94 14.59 -18.86 12.36
N GLY A 95 15.08 -18.25 11.28
CA GLY A 95 16.07 -18.85 10.39
C GLY A 95 17.49 -18.87 10.96
N LYS A 96 17.74 -18.12 12.05
CA LYS A 96 19.08 -17.96 12.67
C LYS A 96 20.15 -17.54 11.66
N VAL A 97 19.77 -16.66 10.72
CA VAL A 97 20.65 -16.08 9.70
C VAL A 97 21.04 -14.65 10.08
N ASP A 98 22.15 -14.16 9.51
CA ASP A 98 22.55 -12.77 9.73
C ASP A 98 21.74 -11.81 8.86
N PHE A 99 21.48 -10.60 9.38
CA PHE A 99 20.75 -9.56 8.67
C PHE A 99 21.43 -9.16 7.34
N VAL A 100 22.75 -9.03 7.35
CA VAL A 100 23.52 -8.61 6.15
C VAL A 100 23.51 -9.71 5.09
N GLU A 101 23.53 -10.96 5.52
CA GLU A 101 23.52 -12.12 4.61
C GLU A 101 22.20 -12.27 3.87
N ILE A 102 21.06 -11.97 4.53
CA ILE A 102 19.73 -12.12 3.91
C ILE A 102 19.31 -10.95 3.02
N LEU A 103 19.92 -9.78 3.19
CA LEU A 103 19.55 -8.54 2.48
C LEU A 103 19.49 -8.67 0.95
N PRO A 104 20.47 -9.31 0.27
CA PRO A 104 20.41 -9.50 -1.19
C PRO A 104 19.20 -10.32 -1.63
N TYR A 105 18.84 -11.33 -0.88
CA TYR A 105 17.68 -12.20 -1.18
C TYR A 105 16.35 -11.46 -0.95
N VAL A 106 16.28 -10.64 0.08
CA VAL A 106 15.13 -9.74 0.31
C VAL A 106 15.00 -8.75 -0.84
N GLY A 107 16.10 -8.15 -1.30
CA GLY A 107 16.10 -7.25 -2.45
C GLY A 107 15.58 -7.93 -3.72
N LEU A 108 16.02 -9.16 -3.99
CA LEU A 108 15.53 -9.93 -5.13
C LEU A 108 14.02 -10.26 -5.01
N PHE A 109 13.58 -10.60 -3.80
CA PHE A 109 12.17 -10.86 -3.51
C PHE A 109 11.32 -9.59 -3.72
N LEU A 110 11.77 -8.44 -3.23
CA LEU A 110 11.10 -7.16 -3.41
C LEU A 110 11.01 -6.76 -4.89
N LEU A 111 12.06 -7.01 -5.68
CA LEU A 111 12.01 -6.80 -7.12
C LEU A 111 10.94 -7.67 -7.80
N GLY A 112 10.79 -8.92 -7.38
CA GLY A 112 9.71 -9.81 -7.84
C GLY A 112 8.31 -9.33 -7.40
N TYR A 113 8.23 -8.53 -6.35
CA TYR A 113 6.96 -7.99 -5.85
C TYR A 113 6.47 -6.76 -6.63
N VAL A 114 7.38 -6.00 -7.25
CA VAL A 114 7.03 -4.81 -8.04
C VAL A 114 5.98 -5.09 -9.12
N PRO A 115 6.10 -6.15 -9.94
CA PRO A 115 5.06 -6.51 -10.91
C PRO A 115 3.68 -6.76 -10.27
N VAL A 116 3.64 -7.42 -9.12
CA VAL A 116 2.37 -7.67 -8.40
C VAL A 116 1.72 -6.37 -7.95
N MET A 117 2.52 -5.46 -7.38
CA MET A 117 2.07 -4.13 -6.98
C MET A 117 1.53 -3.32 -8.16
N LEU A 118 2.23 -3.33 -9.29
CA LEU A 118 1.78 -2.64 -10.50
C LEU A 118 0.50 -3.26 -11.07
N LEU A 119 0.40 -4.58 -11.13
CA LEU A 119 -0.79 -5.28 -11.62
C LEU A 119 -2.01 -4.99 -10.74
N THR A 120 -1.89 -5.06 -9.42
CA THR A 120 -3.00 -4.76 -8.49
C THR A 120 -3.43 -3.30 -8.56
N THR A 121 -2.50 -2.39 -8.83
CA THR A 121 -2.76 -0.95 -8.89
C THR A 121 -3.41 -0.54 -10.21
N TYR A 122 -2.84 -0.96 -11.34
CA TYR A 122 -3.24 -0.45 -12.66
C TYR A 122 -4.16 -1.38 -13.44
N TRP A 123 -4.35 -2.62 -12.97
CA TRP A 123 -5.24 -3.58 -13.61
C TRP A 123 -6.37 -4.01 -12.67
N PRO A 124 -7.52 -3.29 -12.69
CA PRO A 124 -8.65 -3.55 -11.79
C PRO A 124 -9.13 -5.00 -11.79
N ASP A 125 -9.11 -5.64 -12.96
CA ASP A 125 -9.61 -7.01 -13.10
C ASP A 125 -8.82 -8.03 -12.28
N VAL A 126 -7.55 -7.78 -12.00
CA VAL A 126 -6.72 -8.66 -11.14
C VAL A 126 -7.26 -8.65 -9.71
N SER A 127 -7.60 -7.47 -9.19
CA SER A 127 -8.12 -7.31 -7.82
C SER A 127 -9.61 -7.65 -7.70
N LEU A 128 -10.38 -7.41 -8.78
CA LEU A 128 -11.83 -7.54 -8.79
C LEU A 128 -12.32 -8.89 -9.36
N PHE A 129 -11.44 -9.74 -9.89
CA PHE A 129 -11.80 -11.00 -10.49
C PHE A 129 -12.58 -11.92 -9.54
N ILE A 130 -12.05 -12.15 -8.34
CA ILE A 130 -12.69 -13.00 -7.34
C ILE A 130 -14.02 -12.40 -6.85
N PRO A 131 -14.09 -11.12 -6.43
CA PRO A 131 -15.35 -10.49 -6.05
C PRO A 131 -16.44 -10.56 -7.12
N ARG A 132 -16.08 -10.36 -8.40
CA ARG A 132 -17.01 -10.49 -9.54
C ARG A 132 -17.48 -11.93 -9.74
N LEU A 133 -16.60 -12.91 -9.60
CA LEU A 133 -16.93 -14.33 -9.75
C LEU A 133 -17.98 -14.77 -8.71
N PHE A 134 -17.92 -14.22 -7.50
CA PHE A 134 -18.86 -14.53 -6.41
C PHE A 134 -20.06 -13.56 -6.34
N GLY A 135 -20.20 -12.63 -7.28
CA GLY A 135 -21.35 -11.72 -7.37
C GLY A 135 -21.42 -10.66 -6.26
N PHE A 136 -20.26 -10.26 -5.70
CA PHE A 136 -20.20 -9.18 -4.71
C PHE A 136 -20.21 -7.79 -5.35
N ILE A 137 -19.87 -7.68 -6.63
CA ILE A 137 -19.85 -6.46 -7.46
C ILE A 137 -20.19 -6.79 -8.91
#